data_fc4064c67a62b58ca5c98b21532fee20
#
_entry.id   fc4064c67a62b58ca5c98b21532fee20
#
_cell.length_a   1.000
_cell.length_b   1.000
_cell.length_c   1.000
_cell.angle_alpha   90.00
_cell.angle_beta   90.00
_cell.angle_gamma   90.00
#
_symmetry.space_group_name_H-M   'P 1'
#
loop_
_entity.id
_entity.type
_entity.pdbx_description
1 polymer ?
#
loop_
_entity_poly.entity_id
_entity_poly.type
_entity_poly.pdbx_seq_one_letter_code
_entity_poly.pdbx_strand_id
1 'polypeptide(L)'
;VDIKAINRPNYSVDHQLQYVGNRGKYIEKTKTEAGTRVLPMSDEVYAAFKRVVQNRKKPKVEEMIDGYTGFLFLDKRGKPMMPYQWEKRFQHVVEKYNRIYRVQLPKITPHVCRHTFCTNAAKRGISVETLKYLMGHTDISVTSNVYTHLKLEDAQREMERLERIEKVCQVRK
;
A
#
# COMPACT_ATOMS: atom_id res chain seq x y z
N VAL A 1 10.28 -8.23 6.35
CA VAL A 1 9.08 -8.97 5.91
C VAL A 1 9.41 -10.43 6.00
N ASP A 2 8.84 -11.13 6.97
CA ASP A 2 9.02 -12.57 7.08
C ASP A 2 8.10 -13.29 6.08
N ILE A 3 8.71 -13.80 5.00
CA ILE A 3 7.98 -14.42 3.87
C ILE A 3 7.68 -15.91 4.16
N LYS A 4 8.09 -16.45 5.31
CA LYS A 4 8.12 -17.91 5.55
C LYS A 4 6.91 -18.49 6.27
N ALA A 5 6.01 -17.72 6.78
CA ALA A 5 4.90 -18.24 7.56
C ALA A 5 3.55 -17.76 7.05
N ILE A 6 2.67 -18.71 6.78
CA ILE A 6 1.21 -18.62 6.65
C ILE A 6 0.68 -18.82 5.22
N ASN A 7 -0.43 -19.53 5.11
CA ASN A 7 -1.20 -19.83 3.89
C ASN A 7 -1.66 -18.61 3.06
N ARG A 8 -1.47 -17.39 3.55
CA ARG A 8 -1.52 -16.12 2.81
C ARG A 8 -0.48 -15.19 3.39
N PRO A 9 0.49 -14.72 2.59
CA PRO A 9 1.53 -13.84 3.07
C PRO A 9 0.93 -12.51 3.54
N ASN A 10 1.46 -11.99 4.63
CA ASN A 10 1.13 -10.69 5.18
C ASN A 10 2.39 -9.87 5.40
N TYR A 11 2.25 -8.60 5.71
CA TYR A 11 3.35 -7.73 6.13
C TYR A 11 2.92 -6.83 7.28
N SER A 12 3.85 -6.61 8.20
CA SER A 12 3.64 -5.71 9.33
C SER A 12 4.03 -4.28 8.96
N VAL A 13 3.22 -3.34 9.43
CA VAL A 13 3.51 -1.91 9.41
C VAL A 13 3.61 -1.47 10.87
N ASP A 14 4.81 -1.32 11.39
CA ASP A 14 5.07 -1.04 12.81
C ASP A 14 6.14 0.03 13.01
N HIS A 15 6.96 0.27 11.99
CA HIS A 15 8.03 1.26 11.99
C HIS A 15 8.07 2.07 10.71
N GLN A 16 8.68 3.24 10.78
CA GLN A 16 8.91 4.11 9.63
C GLN A 16 10.35 4.61 9.62
N LEU A 17 10.94 4.65 8.41
CA LEU A 17 12.25 5.24 8.19
C LEU A 17 12.10 6.75 7.97
N GLN A 18 12.77 7.54 8.79
CA GLN A 18 12.74 9.00 8.77
C GLN A 18 14.15 9.59 8.53
N TYR A 19 14.17 10.86 8.22
CA TYR A 19 15.40 11.65 8.08
C TYR A 19 15.21 13.03 8.67
N VAL A 20 16.12 13.41 9.54
CA VAL A 20 16.23 14.78 10.09
C VAL A 20 17.66 15.26 9.87
N GLY A 21 17.82 16.49 9.39
CA GLY A 21 19.11 17.04 8.97
C GLY A 21 20.26 16.85 9.96
N ASN A 22 20.01 17.08 11.25
CA ASN A 22 21.03 16.98 12.31
C ASN A 22 21.23 15.54 12.81
N ARG A 23 20.24 14.65 12.66
CA ARG A 23 20.28 13.27 13.16
C ARG A 23 20.61 12.26 12.05
N GLY A 24 20.34 12.61 10.80
CA GLY A 24 20.43 11.67 9.68
C GLY A 24 19.22 10.75 9.60
N LYS A 25 19.43 9.52 9.11
CA LYS A 25 18.41 8.49 9.03
C LYS A 25 18.18 7.84 10.39
N TYR A 26 16.91 7.59 10.71
CA TYR A 26 16.54 6.86 11.91
C TYR A 26 15.22 6.10 11.71
N ILE A 27 14.97 5.10 12.54
CA ILE A 27 13.76 4.31 12.54
C ILE A 27 12.98 4.62 13.80
N GLU A 28 11.70 4.92 13.63
CA GLU A 28 10.77 5.14 14.73
C GLU A 28 9.51 4.30 14.56
N LYS A 29 8.81 4.07 15.66
CA LYS A 29 7.50 3.41 15.63
C LYS A 29 6.48 4.30 14.89
N THR A 30 5.41 3.70 14.43
CA THR A 30 4.28 4.45 13.87
C THR A 30 3.72 5.44 14.90
N LYS A 31 3.28 6.61 14.42
CA LYS A 31 2.81 7.71 15.31
C LYS A 31 1.59 7.36 16.14
N THR A 32 0.80 6.38 15.70
CA THR A 32 -0.46 6.01 16.32
C THR A 32 -0.56 4.49 16.42
N GLU A 33 -1.34 4.01 17.37
CA GLU A 33 -1.66 2.59 17.52
C GLU A 33 -2.31 2.02 16.24
N ALA A 34 -3.25 2.74 15.65
CA ALA A 34 -3.87 2.38 14.38
C ALA A 34 -2.86 2.31 13.19
N GLY A 35 -1.73 2.98 13.32
CA GLY A 35 -0.61 2.87 12.39
C GLY A 35 0.05 1.50 12.41
N THR A 36 0.12 0.88 13.60
CA THR A 36 0.70 -0.46 13.78
C THR A 36 -0.33 -1.52 13.41
N ARG A 37 -0.08 -2.25 12.35
CA ARG A 37 -1.02 -3.24 11.84
C ARG A 37 -0.36 -4.28 10.95
N VAL A 38 -1.03 -5.42 10.77
CA VAL A 38 -0.63 -6.47 9.84
C VAL A 38 -1.58 -6.43 8.64
N LEU A 39 -1.02 -6.32 7.45
CA LEU A 39 -1.79 -6.20 6.22
C LEU A 39 -1.67 -7.49 5.39
N PRO A 40 -2.80 -8.04 4.89
CA PRO A 40 -2.76 -9.17 3.98
C PRO A 40 -2.20 -8.74 2.61
N MET A 41 -1.47 -9.63 1.96
CA MET A 41 -1.04 -9.44 0.58
C MET A 41 -2.01 -10.14 -0.37
N SER A 42 -2.37 -9.48 -1.48
CA SER A 42 -2.93 -10.20 -2.62
C SER A 42 -1.81 -10.99 -3.33
N ASP A 43 -2.19 -11.98 -4.13
CA ASP A 43 -1.24 -12.78 -4.89
C ASP A 43 -0.34 -11.92 -5.80
N GLU A 44 -0.91 -10.88 -6.38
CA GLU A 44 -0.16 -9.92 -7.22
C GLU A 44 0.88 -9.13 -6.40
N VAL A 45 0.50 -8.65 -5.22
CA VAL A 45 1.40 -7.93 -4.31
C VAL A 45 2.50 -8.85 -3.82
N TYR A 46 2.16 -10.08 -3.42
CA TYR A 46 3.14 -11.08 -3.02
C TYR A 46 4.13 -11.39 -4.14
N ALA A 47 3.65 -11.65 -5.35
CA ALA A 47 4.50 -11.89 -6.51
C ALA A 47 5.41 -10.70 -6.82
N ALA A 48 4.92 -9.47 -6.66
CA ALA A 48 5.73 -8.26 -6.82
C ALA A 48 6.85 -8.17 -5.79
N PHE A 49 6.55 -8.38 -4.50
CA PHE A 49 7.58 -8.42 -3.44
C PHE A 49 8.58 -9.54 -3.65
N LYS A 50 8.12 -10.74 -4.02
CA LYS A 50 9.00 -11.87 -4.34
C LYS A 50 10.00 -11.52 -5.45
N ARG A 51 9.54 -10.89 -6.54
CA ARG A 51 10.43 -10.39 -7.61
C ARG A 51 11.45 -9.38 -7.09
N VAL A 52 11.03 -8.44 -6.23
CA VAL A 52 11.94 -7.44 -5.66
C VAL A 52 13.01 -8.12 -4.80
N VAL A 53 12.62 -9.07 -3.93
CA VAL A 53 13.56 -9.82 -3.09
C VAL A 53 14.55 -10.62 -3.93
N GLN A 54 14.07 -11.33 -4.96
CA GLN A 54 14.91 -12.16 -5.84
C GLN A 54 15.90 -11.34 -6.66
N ASN A 55 15.49 -10.13 -7.10
CA ASN A 55 16.33 -9.25 -7.92
C ASN A 55 17.11 -8.22 -7.09
N ARG A 56 16.99 -8.27 -5.77
CA ARG A 56 17.71 -7.34 -4.90
C ARG A 56 19.21 -7.56 -4.98
N LYS A 57 19.94 -6.56 -5.43
CA LYS A 57 21.39 -6.56 -5.39
C LYS A 57 21.84 -6.35 -3.94
N LYS A 58 22.45 -7.37 -3.35
CA LYS A 58 23.02 -7.25 -2.00
C LYS A 58 24.28 -6.38 -2.07
N PRO A 59 24.36 -5.26 -1.33
CA PRO A 59 25.60 -4.49 -1.22
C PRO A 59 26.64 -5.32 -0.45
N LYS A 60 27.92 -5.04 -0.66
CA LYS A 60 29.03 -5.70 0.08
C LYS A 60 28.91 -5.44 1.59
N VAL A 61 28.50 -4.23 1.96
CA VAL A 61 28.22 -3.82 3.34
C VAL A 61 26.82 -3.23 3.34
N GLU A 62 25.93 -3.78 4.17
CA GLU A 62 24.60 -3.24 4.37
C GLU A 62 24.61 -2.15 5.42
N GLU A 63 23.93 -1.03 5.15
CA GLU A 63 23.75 0.04 6.12
C GLU A 63 22.87 -0.46 7.27
N MET A 64 23.33 -0.28 8.51
CA MET A 64 22.53 -0.50 9.70
C MET A 64 21.98 0.83 10.19
N ILE A 65 20.69 0.90 10.47
CA ILE A 65 20.00 2.08 10.99
C ILE A 65 19.22 1.66 12.24
N ASP A 66 19.57 2.18 13.38
CA ASP A 66 18.96 1.86 14.68
C ASP A 66 18.78 0.33 14.92
N GLY A 67 19.81 -0.47 14.58
CA GLY A 67 19.80 -1.93 14.73
C GLY A 67 19.11 -2.71 13.59
N TYR A 68 18.49 -2.04 12.63
CA TYR A 68 17.82 -2.66 11.47
C TYR A 68 18.75 -2.74 10.28
N THR A 69 18.72 -3.88 9.59
CA THR A 69 19.43 -4.16 8.32
C THR A 69 18.50 -4.85 7.33
N GLY A 70 19.00 -5.21 6.17
CA GLY A 70 18.22 -5.99 5.20
C GLY A 70 17.13 -5.18 4.50
N PHE A 71 17.30 -3.86 4.37
CA PHE A 71 16.35 -2.99 3.68
C PHE A 71 16.05 -3.47 2.27
N LEU A 72 14.78 -3.65 1.96
CA LEU A 72 14.34 -4.23 0.69
C LEU A 72 14.62 -3.30 -0.50
N PHE A 73 14.41 -2.00 -0.32
CA PHE A 73 14.56 -1.01 -1.38
C PHE A 73 15.81 -0.17 -1.16
N LEU A 74 16.74 -0.30 -2.09
CA LEU A 74 18.02 0.41 -2.06
C LEU A 74 18.13 1.38 -3.23
N ASP A 75 18.86 2.46 -3.01
CA ASP A 75 19.25 3.39 -4.06
C ASP A 75 20.43 2.84 -4.89
N LYS A 76 20.91 3.63 -5.87
CA LYS A 76 22.03 3.26 -6.72
C LYS A 76 23.35 3.06 -5.97
N ARG A 77 23.46 3.61 -4.75
CA ARG A 77 24.63 3.51 -3.86
C ARG A 77 24.51 2.36 -2.86
N GLY A 78 23.43 1.57 -2.93
CA GLY A 78 23.14 0.49 -1.98
C GLY A 78 22.62 0.96 -0.64
N LYS A 79 22.15 2.21 -0.52
CA LYS A 79 21.59 2.77 0.71
C LYS A 79 20.08 2.67 0.73
N PRO A 80 19.43 2.50 1.92
CA PRO A 80 17.98 2.48 2.05
C PRO A 80 17.33 3.71 1.41
N MET A 81 16.30 3.47 0.58
CA MET A 81 15.57 4.53 -0.11
C MET A 81 14.72 5.34 0.85
N MET A 82 14.82 6.67 0.73
CA MET A 82 14.03 7.63 1.49
C MET A 82 12.70 7.98 0.79
N PRO A 83 11.67 8.45 1.53
CA PRO A 83 10.36 8.79 0.96
C PRO A 83 10.42 9.72 -0.26
N TYR A 84 11.24 10.78 -0.21
CA TYR A 84 11.39 11.72 -1.32
C TYR A 84 11.94 11.08 -2.61
N GLN A 85 12.73 10.00 -2.50
CA GLN A 85 13.25 9.28 -3.66
C GLN A 85 12.14 8.50 -4.37
N TRP A 86 11.13 8.05 -3.62
CA TRP A 86 9.93 7.45 -4.19
C TRP A 86 9.12 8.45 -4.98
N GLU A 87 8.89 9.65 -4.44
CA GLU A 87 8.18 10.72 -5.15
C GLU A 87 8.86 11.05 -6.48
N LYS A 88 10.20 11.20 -6.48
CA LYS A 88 10.97 11.40 -7.71
C LYS A 88 10.84 10.25 -8.70
N ARG A 89 10.77 9.00 -8.22
CA ARG A 89 10.55 7.85 -9.11
C ARG A 89 9.16 7.87 -9.74
N PHE A 90 8.12 8.16 -8.98
CA PHE A 90 6.77 8.31 -9.51
C PHE A 90 6.72 9.43 -10.56
N GLN A 91 7.27 10.59 -10.24
CA GLN A 91 7.36 11.72 -11.16
C GLN A 91 8.07 11.32 -12.48
N HIS A 92 9.22 10.68 -12.38
CA HIS A 92 9.98 10.26 -13.57
C HIS A 92 9.19 9.25 -14.45
N VAL A 93 8.45 8.32 -13.85
CA VAL A 93 7.61 7.37 -14.59
C VAL A 93 6.50 8.10 -15.33
N VAL A 94 5.81 9.05 -14.67
CA VAL A 94 4.76 9.87 -15.29
C VAL A 94 5.32 10.72 -16.41
N GLU A 95 6.44 11.40 -16.20
CA GLU A 95 7.10 12.22 -17.23
C GLU A 95 7.52 11.39 -18.45
N LYS A 96 8.07 10.18 -18.21
CA LYS A 96 8.43 9.26 -19.28
C LYS A 96 7.22 8.81 -20.08
N TYR A 97 6.12 8.46 -19.41
CA TYR A 97 4.85 8.09 -20.05
C TYR A 97 4.32 9.26 -20.90
N ASN A 98 4.26 10.45 -20.33
CA ASN A 98 3.72 11.66 -20.96
C ASN A 98 4.55 12.12 -22.19
N ARG A 99 5.82 11.76 -22.26
CA ARG A 99 6.64 11.99 -23.47
C ARG A 99 6.34 11.03 -24.62
N ILE A 100 5.83 9.83 -24.29
CA ILE A 100 5.60 8.76 -25.28
C ILE A 100 4.16 8.78 -25.78
N TYR A 101 3.20 9.06 -24.89
CA TYR A 101 1.78 8.87 -25.16
C TYR A 101 1.05 10.21 -25.28
N ARG A 102 0.07 10.27 -26.22
CA ARG A 102 -0.74 11.46 -26.42
C ARG A 102 -1.66 11.76 -25.23
N VAL A 103 -2.22 10.72 -24.62
CA VAL A 103 -3.05 10.86 -23.42
C VAL A 103 -2.13 11.03 -22.22
N GLN A 104 -2.20 12.20 -21.61
CA GLN A 104 -1.34 12.57 -20.52
C GLN A 104 -1.84 12.04 -19.18
N LEU A 105 -0.96 11.45 -18.38
CA LEU A 105 -1.25 11.10 -17.00
C LEU A 105 -1.15 12.34 -16.10
N PRO A 106 -2.08 12.49 -15.14
CA PRO A 106 -1.97 13.52 -14.11
C PRO A 106 -0.76 13.23 -13.19
N LYS A 107 -0.45 14.18 -12.30
CA LYS A 107 0.56 13.97 -11.26
C LYS A 107 0.17 12.77 -10.38
N ILE A 108 0.98 11.71 -10.40
CA ILE A 108 0.81 10.52 -9.57
C ILE A 108 1.84 10.54 -8.43
N THR A 109 1.38 10.35 -7.20
CA THR A 109 2.22 10.24 -6.01
C THR A 109 1.80 9.01 -5.20
N PRO A 110 2.60 8.53 -4.22
CA PRO A 110 2.17 7.48 -3.31
C PRO A 110 0.84 7.80 -2.60
N HIS A 111 0.60 9.06 -2.26
CA HIS A 111 -0.68 9.52 -1.70
C HIS A 111 -1.85 9.36 -2.67
N VAL A 112 -1.67 9.71 -3.92
CA VAL A 112 -2.70 9.51 -4.97
C VAL A 112 -3.01 8.02 -5.12
N CYS A 113 -2.00 7.15 -5.15
CA CYS A 113 -2.20 5.71 -5.20
C CYS A 113 -2.99 5.20 -3.98
N ARG A 114 -2.66 5.70 -2.78
CA ARG A 114 -3.38 5.37 -1.54
C ARG A 114 -4.85 5.79 -1.60
N HIS A 115 -5.14 7.03 -2.04
CA HIS A 115 -6.51 7.52 -2.19
C HIS A 115 -7.29 6.73 -3.25
N THR A 116 -6.66 6.42 -4.38
CA THR A 116 -7.27 5.60 -5.43
C THR A 116 -7.61 4.19 -4.93
N PHE A 117 -6.71 3.56 -4.17
CA PHE A 117 -7.00 2.28 -3.54
C PHE A 117 -8.21 2.38 -2.61
N CYS A 118 -8.23 3.40 -1.73
CA CYS A 118 -9.30 3.62 -0.77
C CYS A 118 -10.66 3.77 -1.48
N THR A 119 -10.74 4.63 -2.49
CA THR A 119 -11.96 4.85 -3.29
C THR A 119 -12.40 3.59 -4.03
N ASN A 120 -11.47 2.89 -4.67
CA ASN A 120 -11.80 1.67 -5.41
C ASN A 120 -12.23 0.54 -4.49
N ALA A 121 -11.66 0.43 -3.30
CA ALA A 121 -12.05 -0.56 -2.32
C ALA A 121 -13.47 -0.27 -1.77
N ALA A 122 -13.78 1.00 -1.46
CA ALA A 122 -15.13 1.41 -1.08
C ALA A 122 -16.16 1.08 -2.16
N LYS A 123 -15.87 1.41 -3.43
CA LYS A 123 -16.75 1.07 -4.57
C LYS A 123 -16.93 -0.43 -4.80
N ARG A 124 -16.04 -1.26 -4.30
CA ARG A 124 -16.15 -2.72 -4.33
C ARG A 124 -16.87 -3.29 -3.10
N GLY A 125 -17.44 -2.44 -2.25
CA GLY A 125 -18.25 -2.83 -1.10
C GLY A 125 -17.45 -3.34 0.09
N ILE A 126 -16.18 -2.93 0.25
CA ILE A 126 -15.44 -3.23 1.48
C ILE A 126 -16.07 -2.44 2.64
N SER A 127 -16.18 -3.01 3.85
CA SER A 127 -16.75 -2.28 4.97
C SER A 127 -15.87 -1.10 5.40
N VAL A 128 -16.49 -0.08 5.97
CA VAL A 128 -15.80 1.13 6.45
C VAL A 128 -14.74 0.78 7.48
N GLU A 129 -15.07 -0.15 8.41
CA GLU A 129 -14.18 -0.63 9.46
C GLU A 129 -12.96 -1.35 8.88
N THR A 130 -13.18 -2.26 7.93
CA THR A 130 -12.09 -2.98 7.24
C THR A 130 -11.20 -2.00 6.49
N LEU A 131 -11.80 -1.03 5.79
CA LEU A 131 -11.04 -0.03 5.05
C LEU A 131 -10.25 0.89 5.99
N LYS A 132 -10.84 1.32 7.11
CA LYS A 132 -10.16 2.06 8.17
C LYS A 132 -8.93 1.30 8.67
N TYR A 133 -9.08 0.01 8.98
CA TYR A 133 -7.96 -0.84 9.41
C TYR A 133 -6.86 -0.92 8.34
N LEU A 134 -7.22 -1.23 7.09
CA LEU A 134 -6.26 -1.33 5.98
C LEU A 134 -5.51 -0.02 5.76
N MET A 135 -6.20 1.10 5.90
CA MET A 135 -5.61 2.44 5.73
C MET A 135 -4.84 2.91 6.97
N GLY A 136 -5.08 2.35 8.16
CA GLY A 136 -4.47 2.78 9.41
C GLY A 136 -4.90 4.19 9.81
N HIS A 137 -6.17 4.53 9.56
CA HIS A 137 -6.74 5.80 9.99
C HIS A 137 -7.23 5.68 11.44
N THR A 138 -6.84 6.61 12.30
CA THR A 138 -7.35 6.71 13.68
C THR A 138 -8.80 7.13 13.71
N ASP A 139 -9.17 8.09 12.86
CA ASP A 139 -10.53 8.60 12.74
C ASP A 139 -11.26 7.96 11.56
N ILE A 140 -12.48 7.51 11.82
CA ILE A 140 -13.37 6.92 10.83
C ILE A 140 -13.86 7.96 9.82
N SER A 141 -13.94 9.23 10.20
CA SER A 141 -14.39 10.33 9.34
C SER A 141 -13.56 10.43 8.07
N VAL A 142 -12.24 10.24 8.19
CA VAL A 142 -11.30 10.24 7.04
C VAL A 142 -11.63 9.13 6.04
N THR A 143 -12.08 7.98 6.53
CA THR A 143 -12.48 6.85 5.68
C THR A 143 -13.91 7.03 5.17
N SER A 144 -14.84 7.50 6.02
CA SER A 144 -16.26 7.70 5.68
C SER A 144 -16.45 8.69 4.53
N ASN A 145 -15.61 9.72 4.45
CA ASN A 145 -15.65 10.69 3.35
C ASN A 145 -15.54 10.05 1.96
N VAL A 146 -14.93 8.87 1.85
CA VAL A 146 -14.86 8.14 0.58
C VAL A 146 -16.21 7.55 0.20
N TYR A 147 -17.04 7.19 1.18
CA TYR A 147 -18.37 6.61 0.96
C TYR A 147 -19.45 7.64 0.64
N THR A 148 -19.25 8.91 0.98
CA THR A 148 -20.18 9.99 0.64
C THR A 148 -20.31 10.24 -0.87
N HIS A 149 -19.35 9.71 -1.65
CA HIS A 149 -19.35 9.80 -3.12
C HIS A 149 -19.93 8.57 -3.81
N LEU A 150 -20.48 7.60 -3.05
CA LEU A 150 -21.17 6.44 -3.64
C LEU A 150 -22.51 6.90 -4.27
N LYS A 151 -22.76 6.41 -5.47
CA LYS A 151 -23.95 6.74 -6.27
C LYS A 151 -24.94 5.58 -6.27
N LEU A 152 -26.12 5.84 -6.83
CA LEU A 152 -27.17 4.83 -6.98
C LEU A 152 -26.65 3.57 -7.71
N GLU A 153 -25.82 3.75 -8.74
CA GLU A 153 -25.24 2.64 -9.50
C GLU A 153 -24.32 1.74 -8.62
N ASP A 154 -23.65 2.33 -7.64
CA ASP A 154 -22.82 1.59 -6.68
C ASP A 154 -23.70 0.77 -5.72
N ALA A 155 -24.81 1.34 -5.26
CA ALA A 155 -25.81 0.65 -4.44
C ALA A 155 -26.48 -0.51 -5.21
N GLN A 156 -26.85 -0.30 -6.45
CA GLN A 156 -27.43 -1.34 -7.31
C GLN A 156 -26.48 -2.52 -7.50
N ARG A 157 -25.21 -2.26 -7.77
CA ARG A 157 -24.17 -3.31 -7.87
C ARG A 157 -23.99 -4.11 -6.59
N GLU A 158 -24.09 -3.47 -5.44
CA GLU A 158 -23.98 -4.15 -4.17
C GLU A 158 -25.20 -5.04 -3.89
N MET A 159 -26.41 -4.57 -4.22
CA MET A 159 -27.61 -5.38 -4.14
C MET A 159 -27.54 -6.61 -5.03
N GLU A 160 -27.12 -6.46 -6.30
CA GLU A 160 -26.92 -7.60 -7.21
C GLU A 160 -25.87 -8.60 -6.68
N ARG A 161 -24.84 -8.10 -6.00
CA ARG A 161 -23.81 -8.96 -5.36
C ARG A 161 -24.40 -9.77 -4.23
N LEU A 162 -25.23 -9.18 -3.38
CA LEU A 162 -25.90 -9.87 -2.28
C LEU A 162 -26.81 -10.97 -2.80
N GLU A 163 -27.65 -10.66 -3.81
CA GLU A 163 -28.53 -11.65 -4.44
C GLU A 163 -27.76 -12.85 -5.05
N ARG A 164 -26.60 -12.61 -5.64
CA ARG A 164 -25.75 -13.70 -6.16
C ARG A 164 -25.21 -14.59 -5.06
N ILE A 165 -24.80 -13.99 -3.93
CA ILE A 165 -24.29 -14.75 -2.77
C ILE A 165 -25.40 -15.60 -2.19
N GLU A 166 -26.62 -15.08 -2.02
CA GLU A 166 -27.78 -15.80 -1.52
C GLU A 166 -28.13 -17.00 -2.42
N LYS A 167 -28.17 -16.80 -3.74
CA LYS A 167 -28.41 -17.89 -4.71
C LYS A 167 -27.36 -19.00 -4.61
N VAL A 168 -26.08 -18.67 -4.44
CA VAL A 168 -24.99 -19.65 -4.28
C VAL A 168 -25.11 -20.40 -2.96
N CYS A 169 -25.55 -19.74 -1.88
CA CYS A 169 -25.78 -20.39 -0.58
C CYS A 169 -26.98 -21.33 -0.59
N GLN A 170 -28.01 -21.04 -1.39
CA GLN A 170 -29.19 -21.90 -1.52
C GLN A 170 -28.94 -23.18 -2.33
N VAL A 171 -28.03 -23.13 -3.30
CA VAL A 171 -27.67 -24.29 -4.15
C VAL A 171 -26.76 -25.29 -3.40
N ARG A 172 -26.19 -24.91 -2.26
CA ARG A 172 -25.30 -25.76 -1.46
C ARG A 172 -26.00 -26.45 -0.29
N LYS A 173 -27.32 -26.31 -0.15
CA LYS A 173 -28.16 -27.06 0.77
C LYS A 173 -28.88 -28.17 0.02
#